data_d02521f578fd5d6f1f9b708a820be7e4
#
_entry.id   d02521f578fd5d6f1f9b708a820be7e4
#
_cell.length_a   1.000
_cell.length_b   1.000
_cell.length_c   1.000
_cell.angle_alpha   90.00
_cell.angle_beta   90.00
_cell.angle_gamma   90.00
#
_symmetry.space_group_name_H-M   'P 1'
#
loop_
_entity.id
_entity.type
_entity.pdbx_description
1 polymer ?
#
loop_
_entity_poly.entity_id
_entity_poly.type
_entity_poly.pdbx_seq_one_letter_code
_entity_poly.pdbx_strand_id
1 'polypeptide(L)'
;GNEMGLSRRNFLKGAGLAAIGAAAATSLGGCASSESSADWMPSKWDFETDVLVIGYGGAGLWAAVTAKDEGNSEVLVLEKAPSRGGGNSSINMGEYTWVDDVDGAVKYITGFTKGHTPEEIARSWAEECYNNMDYCDRWGVKTEKKKGTNASGGTSSCEYPWIDGAEAMHVCSFGDATKGGNEGWHTLDQARAGLGIEVKFSCHDETLIQNPETKEIVGAYTY
;
A
#
# COMPACT_ATOMS: atom_id res chain seq x y z
N GLY A 1 0.15 -26.77 -19.12
CA GLY A 1 0.86 -25.52 -19.35
C GLY A 1 0.90 -24.77 -18.05
N ASN A 2 2.10 -24.55 -17.46
CA ASN A 2 2.30 -23.73 -16.26
C ASN A 2 2.03 -22.27 -16.64
N GLU A 3 0.92 -21.71 -16.21
CA GLU A 3 0.77 -20.27 -16.11
C GLU A 3 1.58 -19.82 -14.89
N MET A 4 2.73 -19.20 -15.16
CA MET A 4 3.49 -18.51 -14.12
C MET A 4 2.73 -17.25 -13.75
N GLY A 5 1.96 -17.29 -12.65
CA GLY A 5 1.38 -16.11 -12.04
C GLY A 5 2.49 -15.14 -11.69
N LEU A 6 2.37 -13.90 -12.16
CA LEU A 6 3.28 -12.82 -11.80
C LEU A 6 3.09 -12.51 -10.31
N SER A 7 3.99 -13.03 -9.46
CA SER A 7 4.00 -12.63 -8.06
C SER A 7 4.40 -11.15 -7.96
N ARG A 8 3.85 -10.41 -6.98
CA ARG A 8 4.19 -9.00 -6.70
C ARG A 8 5.69 -8.77 -6.61
N ARG A 9 6.43 -9.73 -6.08
CA ARG A 9 7.88 -9.74 -5.98
C ARG A 9 8.58 -9.78 -7.36
N ASN A 10 7.97 -10.45 -8.34
CA ASN A 10 8.49 -10.53 -9.71
C ASN A 10 8.13 -9.28 -10.53
N PHE A 11 7.04 -8.60 -10.21
CA PHE A 11 6.68 -7.31 -10.80
C PHE A 11 7.68 -6.22 -10.40
N LEU A 12 7.99 -6.08 -9.12
CA LEU A 12 8.98 -5.10 -8.64
C LEU A 12 10.40 -5.39 -9.16
N LYS A 13 10.79 -6.66 -9.30
CA LYS A 13 12.07 -7.06 -9.91
C LYS A 13 12.11 -6.83 -11.43
N GLY A 14 10.98 -6.95 -12.10
CA GLY A 14 10.84 -6.70 -13.53
C GLY A 14 10.91 -5.22 -13.88
N ALA A 15 10.33 -4.36 -13.07
CA ALA A 15 10.36 -2.91 -13.24
C ALA A 15 11.79 -2.35 -13.06
N GLY A 16 12.56 -2.85 -12.09
CA GLY A 16 13.95 -2.45 -11.85
C GLY A 16 14.92 -2.84 -12.99
N LEU A 17 14.61 -3.87 -13.77
CA LEU A 17 15.47 -4.30 -14.90
C LEU A 17 15.18 -3.54 -16.19
N ALA A 18 14.00 -2.97 -16.36
CA ALA A 18 13.66 -2.16 -17.53
C ALA A 18 14.31 -0.77 -17.50
N ALA A 19 14.56 -0.21 -16.31
CA ALA A 19 15.22 1.08 -16.15
C ALA A 19 16.73 1.06 -16.42
N ILE A 20 17.40 -0.09 -16.31
CA ILE A 20 18.85 -0.24 -16.53
C ILE A 20 19.18 -0.41 -18.03
N GLY A 21 18.21 -0.74 -18.88
CA GLY A 21 18.41 -0.97 -20.31
C GLY A 21 18.57 0.28 -21.18
N ALA A 22 18.22 1.46 -20.69
CA ALA A 22 18.23 2.70 -21.48
C ALA A 22 19.49 3.56 -21.35
N ALA A 23 20.41 3.25 -20.43
CA ALA A 23 21.59 4.09 -20.16
C ALA A 23 22.91 3.67 -20.86
N ALA A 24 22.91 2.67 -21.71
CA ALA A 24 24.15 2.10 -22.26
C ALA A 24 24.32 2.22 -23.79
N ALA A 25 23.72 3.19 -24.47
CA ALA A 25 23.96 3.39 -25.92
C ALA A 25 23.95 4.86 -26.32
N THR A 26 24.91 5.66 -25.86
CA THR A 26 25.25 6.92 -26.53
C THR A 26 26.74 7.24 -26.42
N SER A 27 27.54 6.66 -27.28
CA SER A 27 28.76 7.31 -27.76
C SER A 27 29.03 6.86 -29.20
N LEU A 28 28.50 7.61 -30.17
CA LEU A 28 29.14 7.86 -31.46
C LEU A 28 28.26 8.81 -32.30
N GLY A 29 28.78 9.95 -32.46
CA GLY A 29 28.62 11.06 -33.35
C GLY A 29 27.36 11.23 -34.23
N GLY A 30 26.80 12.44 -34.21
CA GLY A 30 26.14 13.03 -35.36
C GLY A 30 24.70 13.49 -35.15
N CYS A 31 24.50 14.82 -35.18
CA CYS A 31 23.24 15.55 -35.32
C CYS A 31 22.24 15.44 -34.14
N ALA A 32 22.23 16.47 -33.33
CA ALA A 32 21.14 16.73 -32.40
C ALA A 32 19.83 16.96 -33.20
N SER A 33 19.07 15.91 -33.41
CA SER A 33 17.63 16.04 -33.55
C SER A 33 17.12 16.36 -32.16
N SER A 34 16.57 17.55 -31.97
CA SER A 34 15.71 17.87 -30.83
C SER A 34 14.59 16.82 -30.82
N GLU A 35 14.70 15.81 -29.95
CA GLU A 35 13.57 14.96 -29.63
C GLU A 35 12.48 15.90 -29.12
N SER A 36 11.47 16.13 -29.92
CA SER A 36 10.25 16.79 -29.48
C SER A 36 9.71 15.94 -28.36
N SER A 37 9.82 16.41 -27.10
CA SER A 37 9.09 15.80 -26.01
C SER A 37 7.63 15.67 -26.48
N ALA A 38 7.07 14.46 -26.38
CA ALA A 38 5.68 14.24 -26.76
C ALA A 38 4.83 15.27 -25.99
N ASP A 39 3.87 15.91 -26.66
CA ASP A 39 3.05 17.02 -26.11
C ASP A 39 2.36 16.69 -24.75
N TRP A 40 2.25 15.41 -24.39
CA TRP A 40 1.65 14.92 -23.15
C TRP A 40 2.64 14.79 -21.98
N MET A 41 3.95 14.84 -22.24
CA MET A 41 5.00 14.74 -21.22
C MET A 41 5.44 16.14 -20.74
N PRO A 42 5.67 16.34 -19.44
CA PRO A 42 6.27 17.57 -18.97
C PRO A 42 7.69 17.74 -19.54
N SER A 43 8.05 18.96 -19.85
CA SER A 43 9.41 19.28 -20.35
C SER A 43 10.48 19.19 -19.26
N LYS A 44 10.06 19.13 -17.99
CA LYS A 44 10.91 19.05 -16.81
C LYS A 44 10.16 18.37 -15.67
N TRP A 45 10.89 17.55 -14.91
CA TRP A 45 10.44 16.97 -13.66
C TRP A 45 11.07 17.71 -12.49
N ASP A 46 10.28 17.99 -11.44
CA ASP A 46 10.81 18.57 -10.21
C ASP A 46 11.40 17.50 -9.30
N PHE A 47 10.88 16.28 -9.37
CA PHE A 47 11.34 15.10 -8.65
C PHE A 47 11.23 13.86 -9.53
N GLU A 48 12.11 12.90 -9.29
CA GLU A 48 12.10 11.58 -9.91
C GLU A 48 12.24 10.52 -8.82
N THR A 49 11.53 9.39 -8.96
CA THR A 49 11.53 8.29 -8.00
C THR A 49 11.11 6.99 -8.69
N ASP A 50 11.47 5.84 -8.13
CA ASP A 50 11.01 4.54 -8.64
C ASP A 50 9.56 4.27 -8.28
N VAL A 51 9.14 4.68 -7.07
CA VAL A 51 7.77 4.51 -6.56
C VAL A 51 7.25 5.82 -6.01
N LEU A 52 6.19 6.33 -6.64
CA LEU A 52 5.46 7.50 -6.18
C LEU A 52 4.21 7.05 -5.39
N VAL A 53 4.14 7.45 -4.13
CA VAL A 53 2.98 7.19 -3.26
C VAL A 53 2.20 8.50 -3.08
N ILE A 54 0.93 8.49 -3.47
CA ILE A 54 0.03 9.64 -3.34
C ILE A 54 -0.87 9.44 -2.13
N GLY A 55 -0.73 10.33 -1.14
CA GLY A 55 -1.42 10.30 0.13
C GLY A 55 -0.64 9.59 1.25
N TYR A 56 -0.51 10.27 2.39
CA TYR A 56 0.25 9.82 3.55
C TYR A 56 -0.67 9.34 4.69
N GLY A 57 -1.71 8.59 4.34
CA GLY A 57 -2.54 7.85 5.28
C GLY A 57 -1.96 6.48 5.60
N GLY A 58 -2.70 5.62 6.31
CA GLY A 58 -2.23 4.28 6.68
C GLY A 58 -1.84 3.43 5.47
N ALA A 59 -2.65 3.39 4.42
CA ALA A 59 -2.36 2.62 3.21
C ALA A 59 -1.10 3.14 2.49
N GLY A 60 -0.96 4.47 2.34
CA GLY A 60 0.23 5.06 1.71
C GLY A 60 1.49 4.81 2.51
N LEU A 61 1.44 4.92 3.84
CA LEU A 61 2.57 4.62 4.71
C LEU A 61 3.02 3.15 4.59
N TRP A 62 2.08 2.19 4.60
CA TRP A 62 2.38 0.78 4.37
C TRP A 62 2.98 0.54 2.97
N ALA A 63 2.39 1.12 1.93
CA ALA A 63 2.91 1.00 0.57
C ALA A 63 4.36 1.52 0.47
N ALA A 64 4.65 2.67 1.08
CA ALA A 64 5.97 3.28 1.06
C ALA A 64 7.04 2.43 1.75
N VAL A 65 6.77 1.96 2.99
CA VAL A 65 7.74 1.14 3.73
C VAL A 65 7.97 -0.22 3.05
N THR A 66 6.91 -0.84 2.53
CA THR A 66 7.02 -2.12 1.82
C THR A 66 7.81 -1.99 0.52
N ALA A 67 7.55 -0.95 -0.28
CA ALA A 67 8.28 -0.70 -1.52
C ALA A 67 9.77 -0.49 -1.27
N LYS A 68 10.12 0.26 -0.22
CA LYS A 68 11.52 0.49 0.14
C LYS A 68 12.20 -0.78 0.67
N ASP A 69 11.55 -1.50 1.57
CA ASP A 69 12.13 -2.69 2.23
C ASP A 69 12.27 -3.87 1.24
N GLU A 70 11.22 -4.21 0.53
CA GLU A 70 11.22 -5.37 -0.37
C GLU A 70 11.82 -5.09 -1.74
N GLY A 71 11.65 -3.87 -2.25
CA GLY A 71 12.11 -3.46 -3.58
C GLY A 71 13.47 -2.78 -3.61
N ASN A 72 13.98 -2.32 -2.46
CA ASN A 72 15.10 -1.39 -2.36
C ASN A 72 14.94 -0.19 -3.32
N SER A 73 13.69 0.24 -3.51
CA SER A 73 13.32 1.29 -4.45
C SER A 73 13.53 2.67 -3.84
N GLU A 74 13.81 3.67 -4.66
CA GLU A 74 13.64 5.05 -4.24
C GLU A 74 12.15 5.36 -4.17
N VAL A 75 11.71 5.86 -3.02
CA VAL A 75 10.28 6.10 -2.74
C VAL A 75 10.07 7.55 -2.37
N LEU A 76 9.10 8.18 -3.01
CA LEU A 76 8.63 9.52 -2.68
C LEU A 76 7.15 9.46 -2.30
N VAL A 77 6.80 10.10 -1.20
CA VAL A 77 5.41 10.24 -0.75
C VAL A 77 4.96 11.68 -0.92
N LEU A 78 3.81 11.89 -1.55
CA LEU A 78 3.16 13.20 -1.65
C LEU A 78 1.94 13.25 -0.72
N GLU A 79 1.82 14.34 0.03
CA GLU A 79 0.72 14.56 0.96
C GLU A 79 0.16 15.97 0.80
N LYS A 80 -1.15 16.08 0.67
CA LYS A 80 -1.83 17.39 0.52
C LYS A 80 -1.84 18.25 1.78
N ALA A 81 -1.82 17.63 2.95
CA ALA A 81 -1.76 18.37 4.22
C ALA A 81 -0.46 19.18 4.31
N PRO A 82 -0.48 20.35 5.00
CA PRO A 82 0.66 21.27 4.99
C PRO A 82 1.85 20.82 5.84
N SER A 83 1.66 19.91 6.78
CA SER A 83 2.74 19.54 7.70
C SER A 83 2.58 18.19 8.40
N ARG A 84 1.47 17.50 8.21
CA ARG A 84 1.14 16.31 8.97
C ARG A 84 0.31 15.37 8.13
N GLY A 85 0.74 14.12 8.04
CA GLY A 85 0.00 13.06 7.38
C GLY A 85 -0.81 12.20 8.35
N GLY A 86 -1.17 11.02 7.90
CA GLY A 86 -1.83 9.98 8.68
C GLY A 86 -3.32 9.84 8.39
N GLY A 87 -3.99 10.87 7.90
CA GLY A 87 -5.42 10.82 7.64
C GLY A 87 -6.18 10.23 8.84
N ASN A 88 -7.20 9.42 8.60
CA ASN A 88 -7.94 8.73 9.67
C ASN A 88 -7.07 7.75 10.47
N SER A 89 -6.04 7.16 9.87
CA SER A 89 -5.19 6.17 10.54
C SER A 89 -4.38 6.76 11.69
N SER A 90 -4.10 8.06 11.68
CA SER A 90 -3.38 8.75 12.77
C SER A 90 -4.28 9.22 13.91
N ILE A 91 -5.60 9.11 13.77
CA ILE A 91 -6.58 9.61 14.74
C ILE A 91 -7.70 8.62 15.10
N ASN A 92 -7.68 7.42 14.53
CA ASN A 92 -8.69 6.39 14.77
C ASN A 92 -8.39 5.61 16.07
N MET A 93 -9.19 4.58 16.33
CA MET A 93 -9.05 3.73 17.52
C MET A 93 -7.88 2.74 17.44
N GLY A 94 -7.13 2.70 16.31
CA GLY A 94 -5.99 1.83 16.13
C GLY A 94 -6.36 0.36 16.11
N GLU A 95 -7.24 0.00 15.18
CA GLU A 95 -7.68 -1.37 14.98
C GLU A 95 -7.46 -1.79 13.52
N TYR A 96 -7.21 -3.08 13.32
CA TYR A 96 -7.18 -3.70 12.01
C TYR A 96 -7.73 -5.12 12.06
N THR A 97 -8.09 -5.66 10.90
CA THR A 97 -8.54 -7.04 10.78
C THR A 97 -7.35 -7.97 10.57
N TRP A 98 -7.31 -9.04 11.34
CA TRP A 98 -6.44 -10.19 11.14
C TRP A 98 -7.28 -11.44 10.89
N VAL A 99 -6.75 -12.34 10.08
CA VAL A 99 -7.40 -13.58 9.65
C VAL A 99 -6.51 -14.75 10.01
N ASP A 100 -7.03 -15.76 10.69
CA ASP A 100 -6.27 -16.98 11.03
C ASP A 100 -6.60 -18.18 10.15
N ASP A 101 -7.67 -18.10 9.35
CA ASP A 101 -8.06 -19.08 8.33
C ASP A 101 -8.53 -18.35 7.07
N VAL A 102 -7.72 -18.41 6.01
CA VAL A 102 -8.02 -17.75 4.73
C VAL A 102 -9.32 -18.27 4.11
N ASP A 103 -9.53 -19.59 4.11
CA ASP A 103 -10.73 -20.18 3.50
C ASP A 103 -12.00 -19.83 4.30
N GLY A 104 -11.88 -19.78 5.64
CA GLY A 104 -12.95 -19.30 6.51
C GLY A 104 -13.29 -17.84 6.22
N ALA A 105 -12.29 -16.97 6.12
CA ALA A 105 -12.50 -15.55 5.81
C ALA A 105 -13.15 -15.35 4.42
N VAL A 106 -12.76 -16.13 3.42
CA VAL A 106 -13.38 -16.09 2.08
C VAL A 106 -14.88 -16.46 2.16
N LYS A 107 -15.23 -17.53 2.90
CA LYS A 107 -16.64 -17.90 3.13
C LYS A 107 -17.41 -16.77 3.80
N TYR A 108 -16.83 -16.17 4.83
CA TYR A 108 -17.45 -15.06 5.52
C TYR A 108 -17.72 -13.87 4.60
N ILE A 109 -16.71 -13.42 3.84
CA ILE A 109 -16.83 -12.26 2.95
C ILE A 109 -17.85 -12.51 1.85
N THR A 110 -17.81 -13.68 1.20
CA THR A 110 -18.76 -14.01 0.13
C THR A 110 -20.18 -14.17 0.66
N GLY A 111 -20.35 -14.75 1.86
CA GLY A 111 -21.64 -14.85 2.55
C GLY A 111 -22.18 -13.50 2.99
N PHE A 112 -21.33 -12.65 3.60
CA PHE A 112 -21.67 -11.30 4.03
C PHE A 112 -22.10 -10.42 2.85
N THR A 113 -21.36 -10.45 1.76
CA THR A 113 -21.63 -9.65 0.56
C THR A 113 -22.66 -10.30 -0.36
N LYS A 114 -23.23 -11.47 0.02
CA LYS A 114 -24.21 -12.23 -0.77
C LYS A 114 -23.70 -12.49 -2.21
N GLY A 115 -22.43 -12.80 -2.36
CA GLY A 115 -21.79 -13.05 -3.64
C GLY A 115 -21.49 -11.81 -4.50
N HIS A 116 -21.69 -10.61 -3.98
CA HIS A 116 -21.31 -9.39 -4.71
C HIS A 116 -19.80 -9.16 -4.78
N THR A 117 -19.03 -9.72 -3.83
CA THR A 117 -17.57 -9.72 -3.90
C THR A 117 -17.12 -11.00 -4.60
N PRO A 118 -16.44 -10.94 -5.74
CA PRO A 118 -15.84 -12.11 -6.39
C PRO A 118 -14.90 -12.86 -5.43
N GLU A 119 -14.91 -14.19 -5.50
CA GLU A 119 -14.12 -15.04 -4.58
C GLU A 119 -12.62 -14.72 -4.67
N GLU A 120 -12.10 -14.47 -5.86
CA GLU A 120 -10.68 -14.13 -6.06
C GLU A 120 -10.29 -12.82 -5.35
N ILE A 121 -11.20 -11.85 -5.26
CA ILE A 121 -10.98 -10.59 -4.53
C ILE A 121 -11.03 -10.85 -3.02
N ALA A 122 -12.01 -11.62 -2.55
CA ALA A 122 -12.11 -12.00 -1.15
C ALA A 122 -10.87 -12.78 -0.69
N ARG A 123 -10.37 -13.69 -1.52
CA ARG A 123 -9.17 -14.48 -1.25
C ARG A 123 -7.92 -13.63 -1.19
N SER A 124 -7.69 -12.77 -2.18
CA SER A 124 -6.54 -11.85 -2.17
C SER A 124 -6.53 -10.96 -0.92
N TRP A 125 -7.69 -10.47 -0.50
CA TRP A 125 -7.80 -9.69 0.73
C TRP A 125 -7.51 -10.54 1.98
N ALA A 126 -8.06 -11.77 2.05
CA ALA A 126 -7.87 -12.64 3.21
C ALA A 126 -6.42 -13.10 3.38
N GLU A 127 -5.73 -13.39 2.28
CA GLU A 127 -4.30 -13.75 2.26
C GLU A 127 -3.43 -12.60 2.79
N GLU A 128 -3.72 -11.36 2.42
CA GLU A 128 -2.99 -10.20 2.96
C GLU A 128 -3.32 -9.96 4.43
N CYS A 129 -4.59 -10.09 4.83
CA CYS A 129 -4.98 -9.95 6.23
C CYS A 129 -4.37 -11.04 7.13
N TYR A 130 -4.13 -12.24 6.62
CA TYR A 130 -3.42 -13.30 7.33
C TYR A 130 -2.00 -12.89 7.71
N ASN A 131 -1.33 -12.12 6.84
CA ASN A 131 0.04 -11.67 7.06
C ASN A 131 0.15 -10.37 7.89
N ASN A 132 -0.97 -9.73 8.25
CA ASN A 132 -0.95 -8.42 8.91
C ASN A 132 -0.18 -8.41 10.24
N MET A 133 -0.25 -9.48 11.04
CA MET A 133 0.51 -9.55 12.30
C MET A 133 2.01 -9.59 12.04
N ASP A 134 2.46 -10.37 11.06
CA ASP A 134 3.88 -10.49 10.70
C ASP A 134 4.43 -9.16 10.15
N TYR A 135 3.62 -8.44 9.36
CA TYR A 135 3.97 -7.09 8.89
C TYR A 135 4.10 -6.11 10.05
N CYS A 136 3.17 -6.14 11.00
CA CYS A 136 3.24 -5.29 12.19
C CYS A 136 4.49 -5.60 13.03
N ASP A 137 4.77 -6.86 13.28
CA ASP A 137 5.94 -7.31 14.06
C ASP A 137 7.25 -6.87 13.40
N ARG A 138 7.37 -7.01 12.08
CA ARG A 138 8.54 -6.57 11.29
C ARG A 138 8.92 -5.11 11.57
N TRP A 139 7.93 -4.26 11.76
CA TRP A 139 8.11 -2.81 11.96
C TRP A 139 8.00 -2.37 13.42
N GLY A 140 7.95 -3.32 14.36
CA GLY A 140 7.85 -3.05 15.80
C GLY A 140 6.50 -2.49 16.24
N VAL A 141 5.46 -2.63 15.41
CA VAL A 141 4.10 -2.25 15.77
C VAL A 141 3.50 -3.35 16.63
N LYS A 142 3.21 -3.06 17.90
CA LYS A 142 2.56 -4.02 18.79
C LYS A 142 1.16 -4.35 18.32
N THR A 143 0.79 -5.60 18.41
CA THR A 143 -0.53 -6.08 18.04
C THR A 143 -1.05 -7.08 19.07
N GLU A 144 -2.33 -7.00 19.40
CA GLU A 144 -3.00 -7.94 20.27
C GLU A 144 -4.40 -8.22 19.74
N LYS A 145 -4.80 -9.50 19.72
CA LYS A 145 -6.22 -9.85 19.46
C LYS A 145 -7.09 -9.23 20.55
N LYS A 146 -8.05 -8.44 20.14
CA LYS A 146 -9.02 -7.88 21.09
C LYS A 146 -9.97 -8.97 21.57
N LYS A 147 -10.10 -9.09 22.86
CA LYS A 147 -11.11 -9.92 23.51
C LYS A 147 -12.37 -9.10 23.67
N GLY A 148 -13.45 -9.50 23.06
CA GLY A 148 -14.72 -8.79 23.21
C GLY A 148 -15.87 -9.48 22.49
N THR A 149 -17.06 -9.10 22.83
CA THR A 149 -18.25 -9.37 22.06
C THR A 149 -18.43 -8.25 21.04
N ASN A 150 -18.70 -8.61 19.77
CA ASN A 150 -19.15 -7.61 18.80
C ASN A 150 -20.52 -7.03 19.19
N ALA A 151 -20.98 -6.00 18.51
CA ALA A 151 -22.27 -5.36 18.75
C ALA A 151 -23.47 -6.32 18.68
N SER A 152 -23.33 -7.46 18.00
CA SER A 152 -24.33 -8.51 17.86
C SER A 152 -24.26 -9.59 18.97
N GLY A 153 -23.36 -9.44 19.94
CA GLY A 153 -23.21 -10.38 21.07
C GLY A 153 -22.39 -11.63 20.77
N GLY A 154 -21.77 -11.74 19.60
CA GLY A 154 -20.88 -12.83 19.24
C GLY A 154 -19.50 -12.72 19.90
N THR A 155 -18.81 -13.85 20.03
CA THR A 155 -17.43 -13.92 20.57
C THR A 155 -16.35 -13.65 19.54
N SER A 156 -16.72 -13.67 18.25
CA SER A 156 -15.84 -13.25 17.14
C SER A 156 -15.88 -11.74 16.97
N SER A 157 -14.81 -11.18 16.44
CA SER A 157 -14.68 -9.74 16.22
C SER A 157 -15.41 -9.26 14.95
N CYS A 158 -16.22 -10.11 14.32
CA CYS A 158 -16.95 -9.76 13.11
C CYS A 158 -18.40 -9.29 13.43
N GLU A 159 -18.95 -8.47 12.56
CA GLU A 159 -20.29 -7.87 12.70
C GLU A 159 -21.42 -8.93 12.63
N TYR A 160 -21.22 -10.01 11.89
CA TYR A 160 -22.23 -11.02 11.60
C TYR A 160 -21.75 -12.42 11.99
N PRO A 161 -21.70 -12.75 13.30
CA PRO A 161 -21.12 -13.99 13.80
C PRO A 161 -21.87 -15.27 13.39
N TRP A 162 -23.04 -15.14 12.80
CA TRP A 162 -23.84 -16.26 12.28
C TRP A 162 -23.55 -16.62 10.84
N ILE A 163 -22.64 -15.90 10.16
CA ILE A 163 -22.19 -16.23 8.80
C ILE A 163 -21.04 -17.22 8.91
N ASP A 164 -21.08 -18.26 8.07
CA ASP A 164 -20.01 -19.26 8.01
C ASP A 164 -18.64 -18.63 7.77
N GLY A 165 -17.65 -19.02 8.55
CA GLY A 165 -16.31 -18.49 8.52
C GLY A 165 -16.10 -17.25 9.40
N ALA A 166 -17.10 -16.82 10.15
CA ALA A 166 -16.99 -15.69 11.08
C ALA A 166 -15.90 -15.87 12.13
N GLU A 167 -15.64 -17.12 12.52
CA GLU A 167 -14.60 -17.51 13.49
C GLU A 167 -13.19 -17.21 13.02
N ALA A 168 -12.97 -17.12 11.70
CA ALA A 168 -11.67 -16.77 11.09
C ALA A 168 -11.32 -15.28 11.20
N MET A 169 -12.30 -14.45 11.55
CA MET A 169 -12.17 -12.99 11.54
C MET A 169 -11.84 -12.45 12.94
N HIS A 170 -10.74 -11.71 13.05
CA HIS A 170 -10.33 -11.13 14.33
C HIS A 170 -10.06 -9.63 14.18
N VAL A 171 -10.43 -8.86 15.20
CA VAL A 171 -9.97 -7.48 15.36
C VAL A 171 -8.73 -7.46 16.25
N CYS A 172 -7.69 -6.81 15.79
CA CYS A 172 -6.45 -6.63 16.51
C CYS A 172 -6.17 -5.15 16.76
N SER A 173 -5.45 -4.85 17.85
CA SER A 173 -4.93 -3.52 18.06
C SER A 173 -3.82 -3.22 17.06
N PHE A 174 -3.77 -1.99 16.57
CA PHE A 174 -2.68 -1.45 15.77
C PHE A 174 -1.86 -0.50 16.64
N GLY A 175 -0.88 -1.04 17.32
CA GLY A 175 -0.10 -0.37 18.33
C GLY A 175 -0.49 -0.74 19.76
N ASP A 176 0.17 -0.13 20.73
CA ASP A 176 -0.10 -0.31 22.14
C ASP A 176 -1.39 0.44 22.53
N ALA A 177 -2.47 -0.30 22.74
CA ALA A 177 -3.77 0.25 23.08
C ALA A 177 -3.78 1.14 24.35
N THR A 178 -2.76 1.01 25.22
CA THR A 178 -2.62 1.86 26.41
C THR A 178 -2.06 3.25 26.09
N LYS A 179 -1.47 3.43 24.90
CA LYS A 179 -0.87 4.69 24.44
C LYS A 179 -1.75 5.50 23.50
N GLY A 180 -2.92 4.99 23.17
CA GLY A 180 -3.87 5.62 22.25
C GLY A 180 -3.91 4.94 20.88
N GLY A 181 -5.02 5.12 20.20
CA GLY A 181 -5.32 4.40 18.96
C GLY A 181 -4.45 4.73 17.75
N ASN A 182 -3.64 5.77 17.81
CA ASN A 182 -2.75 6.20 16.74
C ASN A 182 -1.28 5.75 16.91
N GLU A 183 -0.98 5.01 17.96
CA GLU A 183 0.42 4.63 18.30
C GLU A 183 1.05 3.77 17.20
N GLY A 184 0.30 2.84 16.64
CA GLY A 184 0.80 1.98 15.55
C GLY A 184 1.16 2.77 14.29
N TRP A 185 0.36 3.79 13.95
CA TRP A 185 0.69 4.67 12.83
C TRP A 185 1.99 5.45 13.09
N HIS A 186 2.16 5.98 14.30
CA HIS A 186 3.39 6.70 14.67
C HIS A 186 4.62 5.79 14.69
N THR A 187 4.50 4.55 15.17
CA THR A 187 5.59 3.57 15.14
C THR A 187 6.01 3.26 13.70
N LEU A 188 5.05 3.05 12.81
CA LEU A 188 5.33 2.81 11.39
C LEU A 188 5.92 4.05 10.70
N ASP A 189 5.49 5.26 11.08
CA ASP A 189 6.07 6.51 10.57
C ASP A 189 7.54 6.68 11.01
N GLN A 190 7.89 6.29 12.21
CA GLN A 190 9.28 6.25 12.65
C GLN A 190 10.11 5.27 11.83
N ALA A 191 9.56 4.09 11.51
CA ALA A 191 10.22 3.13 10.61
C ALA A 191 10.43 3.73 9.21
N ARG A 192 9.42 4.38 8.63
CA ARG A 192 9.53 5.12 7.37
C ARG A 192 10.68 6.15 7.41
N ALA A 193 10.76 6.93 8.49
CA ALA A 193 11.83 7.92 8.67
C ALA A 193 13.21 7.26 8.75
N GLY A 194 13.31 6.13 9.48
CA GLY A 194 14.54 5.34 9.55
C GLY A 194 15.01 4.77 8.21
N LEU A 195 14.08 4.49 7.29
CA LEU A 195 14.38 4.06 5.92
C LEU A 195 14.74 5.22 4.98
N GLY A 196 14.71 6.46 5.45
CA GLY A 196 15.02 7.64 4.64
C GLY A 196 13.98 7.98 3.57
N ILE A 197 12.75 7.48 3.69
CA ILE A 197 11.68 7.78 2.73
C ILE A 197 11.21 9.23 2.94
N GLU A 198 11.30 10.03 1.90
CA GLU A 198 10.88 11.43 1.93
C GLU A 198 9.36 11.58 1.80
N VAL A 199 8.79 12.53 2.55
CA VAL A 199 7.40 12.97 2.40
C VAL A 199 7.38 14.45 2.03
N LYS A 200 6.77 14.77 0.90
CA LYS A 200 6.50 16.16 0.49
C LYS A 200 5.10 16.53 0.93
N PHE A 201 5.01 17.55 1.78
CA PHE A 201 3.75 18.13 2.24
C PHE A 201 3.30 19.27 1.36
N SER A 202 2.05 19.68 1.49
CA SER A 202 1.43 20.72 0.65
C SER A 202 1.47 20.38 -0.84
N CYS A 203 1.44 19.10 -1.17
CA CYS A 203 1.37 18.59 -2.53
C CYS A 203 -0.02 18.03 -2.79
N HIS A 204 -0.89 18.83 -3.37
CA HIS A 204 -2.21 18.39 -3.76
C HIS A 204 -2.14 17.80 -5.17
N ASP A 205 -2.39 16.51 -5.30
CA ASP A 205 -2.34 15.84 -6.60
C ASP A 205 -3.55 16.21 -7.43
N GLU A 206 -3.28 16.67 -8.64
CA GLU A 206 -4.31 17.15 -9.56
C GLU A 206 -4.59 16.13 -10.68
N THR A 207 -3.53 15.63 -11.29
CA THR A 207 -3.68 14.79 -12.48
C THR A 207 -2.54 13.79 -12.59
N LEU A 208 -2.87 12.54 -12.88
CA LEU A 208 -1.89 11.53 -13.27
C LEU A 208 -1.44 11.77 -14.71
N ILE A 209 -0.14 11.66 -14.96
CA ILE A 209 0.44 11.77 -16.29
C ILE A 209 0.46 10.37 -16.90
N GLN A 210 -0.35 10.16 -17.92
CA GLN A 210 -0.53 8.87 -18.56
C GLN A 210 -0.05 8.90 -20.01
N ASN A 211 0.77 7.93 -20.39
CA ASN A 211 1.11 7.68 -21.80
C ASN A 211 -0.18 7.38 -22.58
N PRO A 212 -0.52 8.16 -23.62
CA PRO A 212 -1.76 7.98 -24.36
C PRO A 212 -1.84 6.68 -25.16
N GLU A 213 -0.69 6.08 -25.50
CA GLU A 213 -0.61 4.83 -26.27
C GLU A 213 -0.56 3.61 -25.37
N THR A 214 0.40 3.56 -24.45
CA THR A 214 0.62 2.38 -23.57
C THR A 214 -0.29 2.36 -22.35
N LYS A 215 -0.91 3.50 -22.00
CA LYS A 215 -1.70 3.70 -20.77
C LYS A 215 -0.87 3.61 -19.48
N GLU A 216 0.43 3.56 -19.57
CA GLU A 216 1.33 3.62 -18.43
C GLU A 216 1.24 4.97 -17.72
N ILE A 217 1.19 4.95 -16.39
CA ILE A 217 1.29 6.14 -15.56
C ILE A 217 2.77 6.41 -15.29
N VAL A 218 3.24 7.57 -15.73
CA VAL A 218 4.65 7.97 -15.65
C VAL A 218 4.91 9.05 -14.62
N GLY A 219 3.89 9.59 -13.98
CA GLY A 219 4.01 10.62 -12.97
C GLY A 219 2.69 11.27 -12.58
N ALA A 220 2.80 12.37 -11.84
CA ALA A 220 1.65 13.17 -11.43
C ALA A 220 2.01 14.66 -11.42
N TYR A 221 1.04 15.51 -11.70
CA TYR A 221 1.10 16.94 -11.42
C TYR A 221 0.56 17.23 -10.03
N THR A 222 1.25 18.11 -9.31
CA THR A 222 0.82 18.62 -8.00
C THR A 222 0.92 20.14 -7.95
N TYR A 223 0.21 20.77 -7.02
CA TYR A 223 0.30 22.21 -6.71
C TYR A 223 0.25 22.47 -5.21
#